data_b812466abda628058e482f4fe2d17243
#
_entry.id   b812466abda628058e482f4fe2d17243
#
_cell.length_a   1.000
_cell.length_b   1.000
_cell.length_c   1.000
_cell.angle_alpha   90.00
_cell.angle_beta   90.00
_cell.angle_gamma   90.00
#
_symmetry.space_group_name_H-M   'P 1'
#
loop_
_entity.id
_entity.type
_entity.pdbx_description
1 polymer ?
#
loop_
_entity_poly.entity_id
_entity_poly.type
_entity_poly.pdbx_seq_one_letter_code
_entity_poly.pdbx_strand_id
1 'polypeptide(L)'
;MSRQLINELNHQLLQQFEKNGQACAETQAEVAARDFTCPERLAQERETLFRQTPQPVAFSAELAEPGSYLALQILDTPVLLTRDDSGSVRAFINSCRHRGARLVEASGSSQRLSCPFHGWTYNLDGTLRGRPGDQFFSAPAEDCALTALPVSDKQGLIVLGIDPNMPQSHVDTALAELGEQLSGFHLANYQAIARKNFEVEANWKLVNDLSLESYHFAVLHRDSVAQLLTDNPIVETYERSSRWAFPLKSISRLAELPSSDWPDQIEGSVTYTLFPGVMLIINAQGAQMIRAEPGGSPGESRVTYVGIAHPDADAELARQAYEFGGGVFHDEDLPIAESCQQGLAASGKPLLLGRNEPLLQFWHGLWDQAITRAED
;
A
#
# COMPACT_ATOMS: atom_id res chain seq x y z
N MET A 1 16.21 -10.58 3.12
CA MET A 1 15.99 -10.50 4.59
C MET A 1 17.25 -10.91 5.34
N SER A 2 17.46 -10.36 6.55
CA SER A 2 18.56 -10.84 7.40
C SER A 2 18.19 -12.16 8.08
N ARG A 3 19.17 -13.06 8.24
CA ARG A 3 18.99 -14.36 8.95
C ARG A 3 18.46 -14.16 10.39
N GLN A 4 18.93 -13.11 11.05
CA GLN A 4 18.48 -12.78 12.40
C GLN A 4 16.98 -12.49 12.43
N LEU A 5 16.49 -11.62 11.55
CA LEU A 5 15.07 -11.28 11.45
C LEU A 5 14.20 -12.50 11.14
N ILE A 6 14.66 -13.35 10.20
CA ILE A 6 13.95 -14.59 9.85
C ILE A 6 13.80 -15.49 11.08
N ASN A 7 14.89 -15.71 11.82
CA ASN A 7 14.86 -16.54 13.02
C ASN A 7 13.96 -15.96 14.10
N GLU A 8 14.02 -14.65 14.36
CA GLU A 8 13.16 -13.97 15.32
C GLU A 8 11.68 -14.10 14.96
N LEU A 9 11.32 -13.87 13.70
CA LEU A 9 9.96 -14.04 13.21
C LEU A 9 9.49 -15.50 13.32
N ASN A 10 10.30 -16.46 12.90
CA ASN A 10 9.96 -17.87 12.97
C ASN A 10 9.79 -18.35 14.43
N HIS A 11 10.58 -17.83 15.37
CA HIS A 11 10.36 -18.10 16.80
C HIS A 11 9.02 -17.56 17.30
N GLN A 12 8.70 -16.32 16.96
CA GLN A 12 7.43 -15.69 17.35
C GLN A 12 6.23 -16.46 16.75
N LEU A 13 6.31 -16.80 15.46
CA LEU A 13 5.27 -17.54 14.75
C LEU A 13 5.06 -18.95 15.32
N LEU A 14 6.15 -19.68 15.63
CA LEU A 14 6.08 -21.01 16.25
C LEU A 14 5.45 -20.94 17.64
N GLN A 15 5.86 -19.98 18.48
CA GLN A 15 5.24 -19.76 19.78
C GLN A 15 3.76 -19.43 19.68
N GLN A 16 3.36 -18.63 18.69
CA GLN A 16 1.95 -18.31 18.47
C GLN A 16 1.16 -19.53 18.01
N PHE A 17 1.73 -20.34 17.12
CA PHE A 17 1.14 -21.59 16.68
C PHE A 17 0.88 -22.54 17.87
N GLU A 18 1.86 -22.69 18.78
CA GLU A 18 1.76 -23.56 19.96
C GLU A 18 0.74 -23.03 20.99
N LYS A 19 0.66 -21.70 21.19
CA LYS A 19 -0.28 -21.11 22.15
C LYS A 19 -1.73 -21.30 21.75
N ASN A 20 -2.03 -21.43 20.47
CA ASN A 20 -3.39 -21.50 19.91
C ASN A 20 -4.33 -20.45 20.50
N GLY A 21 -3.81 -19.25 20.80
CA GLY A 21 -4.54 -18.13 21.40
C GLY A 21 -4.93 -17.10 20.35
N GLN A 22 -6.11 -16.49 20.51
CA GLN A 22 -6.61 -15.42 19.66
C GLN A 22 -6.46 -14.09 20.35
N ALA A 23 -5.96 -13.07 19.64
CA ALA A 23 -5.97 -11.69 20.13
C ALA A 23 -7.41 -11.17 20.18
N CYS A 24 -7.77 -10.51 21.30
CA CYS A 24 -9.11 -9.98 21.50
C CYS A 24 -9.06 -8.57 22.05
N ALA A 25 -9.97 -7.71 21.57
CA ALA A 25 -10.29 -6.43 22.19
C ALA A 25 -11.02 -6.64 23.54
N GLU A 26 -11.05 -5.60 24.38
CA GLU A 26 -11.75 -5.66 25.66
C GLU A 26 -13.26 -5.78 25.51
N THR A 27 -13.84 -5.02 24.57
CA THR A 27 -15.28 -4.93 24.33
C THR A 27 -15.58 -5.07 22.84
N GLN A 28 -16.86 -5.32 22.54
CA GLN A 28 -17.43 -5.14 21.20
C GLN A 28 -17.47 -3.64 20.87
N ALA A 29 -17.36 -3.29 19.59
CA ALA A 29 -17.51 -1.93 19.08
C ALA A 29 -18.57 -1.86 17.98
N GLU A 30 -19.03 -0.64 17.69
CA GLU A 30 -19.92 -0.34 16.57
C GLU A 30 -19.32 0.76 15.71
N VAL A 31 -19.49 0.62 14.37
CA VAL A 31 -19.10 1.65 13.40
C VAL A 31 -20.34 2.08 12.64
N ALA A 32 -20.63 3.38 12.63
CA ALA A 32 -21.85 3.89 12.04
C ALA A 32 -21.89 3.66 10.52
N ALA A 33 -23.04 3.21 9.99
CA ALA A 33 -23.21 3.00 8.53
C ALA A 33 -22.93 4.29 7.73
N ARG A 34 -23.19 5.46 8.29
CA ARG A 34 -22.91 6.76 7.67
C ARG A 34 -21.42 6.94 7.32
N ASP A 35 -20.51 6.30 8.06
CA ASP A 35 -19.07 6.40 7.79
C ASP A 35 -18.67 5.76 6.46
N PHE A 36 -19.54 4.91 5.92
CA PHE A 36 -19.37 4.23 4.63
C PHE A 36 -20.28 4.77 3.52
N THR A 37 -21.26 5.62 3.87
CA THR A 37 -22.31 6.03 2.92
C THR A 37 -22.49 7.55 2.81
N CYS A 38 -21.83 8.35 3.66
CA CYS A 38 -22.01 9.81 3.71
C CYS A 38 -21.00 10.53 2.81
N PRO A 39 -21.45 11.33 1.83
CA PRO A 39 -20.54 12.10 0.95
C PRO A 39 -19.68 13.12 1.69
N GLU A 40 -20.22 13.77 2.72
CA GLU A 40 -19.48 14.74 3.52
C GLU A 40 -18.34 14.07 4.29
N ARG A 41 -18.59 12.87 4.85
CA ARG A 41 -17.56 12.06 5.50
C ARG A 41 -16.47 11.66 4.50
N LEU A 42 -16.85 11.22 3.31
CA LEU A 42 -15.89 10.90 2.25
C LEU A 42 -15.02 12.11 1.88
N ALA A 43 -15.61 13.30 1.78
CA ALA A 43 -14.86 14.52 1.47
C ALA A 43 -13.81 14.84 2.55
N GLN A 44 -14.18 14.70 3.82
CA GLN A 44 -13.26 14.85 4.96
C GLN A 44 -12.12 13.82 4.91
N GLU A 45 -12.44 12.54 4.67
CA GLU A 45 -11.46 11.47 4.53
C GLU A 45 -10.48 11.74 3.39
N ARG A 46 -10.97 12.12 2.21
CA ARG A 46 -10.13 12.45 1.05
C ARG A 46 -9.15 13.57 1.36
N GLU A 47 -9.61 14.60 2.05
CA GLU A 47 -8.75 15.74 2.42
C GLU A 47 -7.77 15.37 3.52
N THR A 48 -8.25 14.86 4.65
CA THR A 48 -7.44 14.67 5.86
C THR A 48 -6.55 13.42 5.79
N LEU A 49 -7.13 12.28 5.39
CA LEU A 49 -6.43 11.00 5.45
C LEU A 49 -5.55 10.76 4.22
N PHE A 50 -5.93 11.30 3.06
CA PHE A 50 -5.24 10.98 1.81
C PHE A 50 -4.44 12.17 1.25
N ARG A 51 -5.00 13.38 1.20
CA ARG A 51 -4.30 14.54 0.62
C ARG A 51 -3.24 15.11 1.55
N GLN A 52 -3.54 15.20 2.84
CA GLN A 52 -2.64 15.77 3.85
C GLN A 52 -1.70 14.74 4.48
N THR A 53 -1.80 13.46 4.10
CA THR A 53 -0.97 12.39 4.66
C THR A 53 -0.07 11.78 3.58
N PRO A 54 1.26 11.67 3.82
CA PRO A 54 2.14 10.95 2.92
C PRO A 54 1.87 9.44 2.97
N GLN A 55 1.92 8.77 1.82
CA GLN A 55 1.59 7.35 1.69
C GLN A 55 2.62 6.60 0.84
N PRO A 56 2.91 5.32 1.15
CA PRO A 56 3.57 4.44 0.20
C PRO A 56 2.69 4.26 -1.04
N VAL A 57 3.26 4.49 -2.23
CA VAL A 57 2.54 4.41 -3.51
C VAL A 57 3.14 3.43 -4.50
N ALA A 58 4.40 3.05 -4.28
CA ALA A 58 5.13 2.10 -5.12
C ALA A 58 6.26 1.44 -4.33
N PHE A 59 6.75 0.32 -4.83
CA PHE A 59 8.05 -0.21 -4.41
C PHE A 59 9.18 0.46 -5.19
N SER A 60 10.35 0.64 -4.57
CA SER A 60 11.55 1.11 -5.25
C SER A 60 11.92 0.26 -6.45
N ALA A 61 11.62 -1.04 -6.38
CA ALA A 61 11.83 -2.02 -7.45
C ALA A 61 11.06 -1.70 -8.75
N GLU A 62 9.98 -0.92 -8.70
CA GLU A 62 9.23 -0.52 -9.91
C GLU A 62 9.94 0.60 -10.69
N LEU A 63 10.92 1.25 -10.05
CA LEU A 63 11.79 2.28 -10.64
C LEU A 63 13.27 1.89 -10.43
N ALA A 64 13.65 0.64 -10.72
CA ALA A 64 14.95 0.09 -10.36
C ALA A 64 16.14 0.84 -10.97
N GLU A 65 16.02 1.26 -12.23
CA GLU A 65 17.14 1.81 -12.99
C GLU A 65 16.99 3.31 -13.27
N PRO A 66 18.07 4.08 -13.34
CA PRO A 66 18.03 5.44 -13.87
C PRO A 66 17.37 5.47 -15.25
N GLY A 67 16.50 6.44 -15.48
CA GLY A 67 15.68 6.49 -16.68
C GLY A 67 14.28 5.90 -16.52
N SER A 68 14.02 5.10 -15.49
CA SER A 68 12.70 4.54 -15.22
C SER A 68 11.68 5.63 -14.86
N TYR A 69 10.44 5.43 -15.29
CA TYR A 69 9.32 6.27 -14.90
C TYR A 69 8.05 5.44 -14.70
N LEU A 70 7.15 5.94 -13.86
CA LEU A 70 5.87 5.31 -13.52
C LEU A 70 4.78 6.38 -13.44
N ALA A 71 3.72 6.23 -14.25
CA ALA A 71 2.53 7.06 -14.16
C ALA A 71 1.53 6.42 -13.18
N LEU A 72 1.06 7.22 -12.23
CA LEU A 72 0.06 6.81 -11.24
C LEU A 72 -1.12 7.77 -11.27
N GLN A 73 -2.27 7.29 -10.78
CA GLN A 73 -3.40 8.13 -10.42
C GLN A 73 -3.60 7.98 -8.91
N ILE A 74 -3.50 9.08 -8.16
CA ILE A 74 -3.70 9.11 -6.71
C ILE A 74 -4.85 10.06 -6.41
N LEU A 75 -5.97 9.56 -5.94
CA LEU A 75 -7.24 10.29 -5.93
C LEU A 75 -7.53 10.88 -7.34
N ASP A 76 -7.65 12.21 -7.41
CA ASP A 76 -7.83 12.99 -8.63
C ASP A 76 -6.53 13.57 -9.22
N THR A 77 -5.36 13.24 -8.62
CA THR A 77 -4.06 13.79 -9.02
C THR A 77 -3.31 12.81 -9.93
N PRO A 78 -3.04 13.17 -11.20
CA PRO A 78 -2.12 12.40 -12.03
C PRO A 78 -0.69 12.62 -11.56
N VAL A 79 0.01 11.55 -11.21
CA VAL A 79 1.36 11.58 -10.66
C VAL A 79 2.33 10.94 -11.65
N LEU A 80 3.51 11.53 -11.77
CA LEU A 80 4.67 10.99 -12.48
C LEU A 80 5.80 10.76 -11.48
N LEU A 81 6.20 9.52 -11.30
CA LEU A 81 7.42 9.16 -10.60
C LEU A 81 8.53 8.91 -11.63
N THR A 82 9.74 9.35 -11.33
CA THR A 82 10.93 9.09 -12.17
C THR A 82 12.12 8.70 -11.30
N ARG A 83 13.04 7.92 -11.84
CA ARG A 83 14.39 7.82 -11.28
C ARG A 83 15.34 8.56 -12.21
N ASP A 84 15.89 9.67 -11.74
CA ASP A 84 16.77 10.53 -12.52
C ASP A 84 18.17 9.92 -12.75
N ASP A 85 19.01 10.58 -13.55
CA ASP A 85 20.35 10.12 -13.89
C ASP A 85 21.29 10.01 -12.67
N SER A 86 20.96 10.67 -11.55
CA SER A 86 21.68 10.55 -10.28
C SER A 86 21.24 9.33 -9.46
N GLY A 87 20.22 8.60 -9.91
CA GLY A 87 19.59 7.51 -9.19
C GLY A 87 18.55 7.97 -8.15
N SER A 88 18.26 9.27 -8.07
CA SER A 88 17.27 9.81 -7.13
C SER A 88 15.85 9.64 -7.67
N VAL A 89 14.92 9.21 -6.80
CA VAL A 89 13.48 9.21 -7.13
C VAL A 89 12.95 10.64 -7.04
N ARG A 90 12.21 11.05 -8.08
CA ARG A 90 11.50 12.32 -8.16
C ARG A 90 10.01 12.08 -8.38
N ALA A 91 9.20 13.01 -7.93
CA ALA A 91 7.75 12.97 -8.14
C ALA A 91 7.24 14.32 -8.64
N PHE A 92 6.29 14.26 -9.57
CA PHE A 92 5.69 15.44 -10.16
C PHE A 92 4.19 15.22 -10.37
N ILE A 93 3.45 16.32 -10.44
CA ILE A 93 2.14 16.27 -11.11
C ILE A 93 2.39 15.98 -12.59
N ASN A 94 1.81 14.88 -13.10
CA ASN A 94 1.94 14.45 -14.51
C ASN A 94 1.12 15.38 -15.44
N SER A 95 1.59 16.60 -15.56
CA SER A 95 0.88 17.68 -16.27
C SER A 95 1.89 18.61 -16.93
N CYS A 96 1.89 18.67 -18.25
CA CYS A 96 2.73 19.57 -19.02
C CYS A 96 2.42 21.05 -18.69
N ARG A 97 3.45 21.82 -18.35
CA ARG A 97 3.33 23.23 -17.98
C ARG A 97 2.67 24.10 -19.06
N HIS A 98 2.69 23.65 -20.32
CA HIS A 98 2.07 24.41 -21.41
C HIS A 98 0.54 24.45 -21.29
N ARG A 99 -0.14 23.30 -21.34
CA ARG A 99 -1.61 23.20 -21.37
C ARG A 99 -2.16 21.98 -20.64
N GLY A 100 -1.41 21.44 -19.67
CA GLY A 100 -1.89 20.42 -18.75
C GLY A 100 -1.98 18.99 -19.28
N ALA A 101 -1.55 18.72 -20.53
CA ALA A 101 -1.57 17.34 -21.04
C ALA A 101 -0.63 16.43 -20.22
N ARG A 102 -1.06 15.20 -19.96
CA ARG A 102 -0.19 14.18 -19.36
C ARG A 102 1.00 13.91 -20.25
N LEU A 103 2.18 13.69 -19.66
CA LEU A 103 3.41 13.37 -20.37
C LEU A 103 3.47 11.90 -20.74
N VAL A 104 3.01 11.04 -19.84
CA VAL A 104 3.00 9.58 -19.98
C VAL A 104 1.72 9.01 -19.35
N GLU A 105 1.28 7.85 -19.86
CA GLU A 105 0.08 7.14 -19.38
C GLU A 105 0.41 5.81 -18.69
N ALA A 106 1.65 5.32 -18.82
CA ALA A 106 2.10 4.02 -18.30
C ALA A 106 3.50 4.12 -17.73
N SER A 107 4.03 3.00 -17.22
CA SER A 107 5.43 2.85 -16.83
C SER A 107 6.33 2.65 -18.06
N GLY A 108 7.60 2.97 -17.91
CA GLY A 108 8.59 2.77 -18.95
C GLY A 108 9.98 3.26 -18.56
N SER A 109 10.86 3.36 -19.57
CA SER A 109 12.20 3.92 -19.42
C SER A 109 12.52 4.87 -20.57
N SER A 110 13.06 6.02 -20.26
CA SER A 110 13.49 7.04 -21.23
C SER A 110 14.45 8.01 -20.57
N GLN A 111 15.35 8.60 -21.34
CA GLN A 111 16.21 9.70 -20.86
C GLN A 111 15.46 11.04 -20.72
N ARG A 112 14.29 11.17 -21.34
CA ARG A 112 13.49 12.41 -21.39
C ARG A 112 12.04 12.07 -21.64
N LEU A 113 11.15 12.96 -21.21
CA LEU A 113 9.72 12.84 -21.41
C LEU A 113 9.23 13.97 -22.29
N SER A 114 8.61 13.65 -23.44
CA SER A 114 8.08 14.65 -24.37
C SER A 114 6.56 14.67 -24.31
N CYS A 115 6.02 15.85 -24.14
CA CYS A 115 4.57 16.05 -24.15
C CYS A 115 3.98 15.66 -25.51
N PRO A 116 2.99 14.76 -25.56
CA PRO A 116 2.42 14.29 -26.81
C PRO A 116 1.65 15.38 -27.57
N PHE A 117 1.33 16.50 -26.89
CA PHE A 117 0.53 17.55 -27.51
C PHE A 117 1.38 18.49 -28.39
N HIS A 118 2.47 19.07 -27.85
CA HIS A 118 3.27 20.07 -28.58
C HIS A 118 4.78 19.84 -28.49
N GLY A 119 5.22 18.67 -28.02
CA GLY A 119 6.63 18.30 -27.99
C GLY A 119 7.47 19.04 -26.94
N TRP A 120 6.85 19.68 -25.92
CA TRP A 120 7.61 20.19 -24.78
C TRP A 120 8.30 19.02 -24.10
N THR A 121 9.63 19.08 -23.96
CA THR A 121 10.45 17.97 -23.48
C THR A 121 11.07 18.32 -22.14
N TYR A 122 10.95 17.38 -21.20
CA TYR A 122 11.43 17.51 -19.83
C TYR A 122 12.53 16.47 -19.54
N ASN A 123 13.50 16.86 -18.73
CA ASN A 123 14.42 15.94 -18.09
C ASN A 123 13.69 15.15 -16.98
N LEU A 124 14.29 14.08 -16.50
CA LEU A 124 13.70 13.24 -15.44
C LEU A 124 13.73 13.90 -14.05
N ASP A 125 14.47 15.00 -13.90
CA ASP A 125 14.43 15.88 -12.72
C ASP A 125 13.31 16.95 -12.78
N GLY A 126 12.46 16.89 -13.83
CA GLY A 126 11.31 17.77 -14.03
C GLY A 126 11.63 19.09 -14.74
N THR A 127 12.89 19.42 -14.96
CA THR A 127 13.29 20.65 -15.65
C THR A 127 12.91 20.63 -17.11
N LEU A 128 12.46 21.78 -17.66
CA LEU A 128 12.19 21.91 -19.10
C LEU A 128 13.52 21.88 -19.85
N ARG A 129 13.68 20.90 -20.75
CA ARG A 129 14.84 20.79 -21.63
C ARG A 129 14.69 21.67 -22.87
N GLY A 130 13.49 21.78 -23.39
CA GLY A 130 13.22 22.57 -24.58
C GLY A 130 11.76 22.49 -25.05
N ARG A 131 11.39 23.45 -25.88
CA ARG A 131 10.05 23.57 -26.44
C ARG A 131 10.11 24.05 -27.88
N PRO A 132 9.32 23.50 -28.80
CA PRO A 132 9.17 24.05 -30.14
C PRO A 132 8.64 25.47 -30.11
N GLY A 133 9.20 26.34 -30.94
CA GLY A 133 8.75 27.73 -31.01
C GLY A 133 9.13 28.57 -29.77
N ASP A 134 10.24 28.27 -29.13
CA ASP A 134 10.71 28.92 -27.90
C ASP A 134 10.67 30.46 -27.97
N GLN A 135 10.99 31.01 -29.14
CA GLN A 135 10.96 32.46 -29.39
C GLN A 135 9.57 33.12 -29.21
N PHE A 136 8.49 32.36 -29.14
CA PHE A 136 7.13 32.87 -28.91
C PHE A 136 6.75 32.89 -27.42
N PHE A 137 7.62 32.43 -26.54
CA PHE A 137 7.35 32.38 -25.10
C PHE A 137 8.28 33.35 -24.37
N SER A 138 7.72 34.21 -23.53
CA SER A 138 8.50 35.11 -22.68
C SER A 138 8.93 34.51 -21.34
N ALA A 139 8.24 33.45 -20.88
CA ALA A 139 8.61 32.77 -19.64
C ALA A 139 9.95 32.02 -19.84
N PRO A 140 10.94 32.20 -18.95
CA PRO A 140 12.20 31.48 -19.03
C PRO A 140 12.00 29.98 -18.80
N ALA A 141 12.93 29.13 -19.29
CA ALA A 141 12.79 27.68 -19.22
C ALA A 141 12.72 27.16 -17.77
N GLU A 142 13.44 27.79 -16.84
CA GLU A 142 13.45 27.47 -15.42
C GLU A 142 12.06 27.62 -14.74
N ASP A 143 11.24 28.55 -15.20
CA ASP A 143 9.86 28.77 -14.72
C ASP A 143 8.85 27.78 -15.34
N CYS A 144 9.32 26.94 -16.26
CA CYS A 144 8.49 25.99 -16.98
C CYS A 144 8.73 24.53 -16.56
N ALA A 145 9.37 24.29 -15.42
CA ALA A 145 9.52 22.97 -14.83
C ALA A 145 8.18 22.32 -14.47
N LEU A 146 8.16 21.00 -14.34
CA LEU A 146 7.00 20.29 -13.79
C LEU A 146 6.80 20.67 -12.32
N THR A 147 5.56 20.63 -11.86
CA THR A 147 5.24 20.84 -10.43
C THR A 147 5.74 19.65 -9.63
N ALA A 148 6.74 19.85 -8.80
CA ALA A 148 7.31 18.82 -7.94
C ALA A 148 6.36 18.46 -6.80
N LEU A 149 6.39 17.17 -6.41
CA LEU A 149 5.72 16.63 -5.23
C LEU A 149 6.77 16.11 -4.25
N PRO A 150 6.56 16.24 -2.93
CA PRO A 150 7.46 15.69 -1.94
C PRO A 150 7.45 14.16 -1.99
N VAL A 151 8.63 13.56 -2.07
CA VAL A 151 8.81 12.11 -2.23
C VAL A 151 10.01 11.61 -1.45
N SER A 152 9.92 10.40 -0.90
CA SER A 152 10.98 9.70 -0.22
C SER A 152 11.09 8.27 -0.71
N ASP A 153 12.32 7.79 -0.98
CA ASP A 153 12.63 6.40 -1.34
C ASP A 153 13.42 5.78 -0.19
N LYS A 154 12.72 5.09 0.72
CA LYS A 154 13.30 4.48 1.92
C LYS A 154 12.74 3.09 2.18
N GLN A 155 13.54 2.21 2.76
CA GLN A 155 13.19 0.81 3.06
C GLN A 155 12.61 0.02 1.87
N GLY A 156 12.90 0.43 0.63
CA GLY A 156 12.36 -0.17 -0.58
C GLY A 156 10.94 0.28 -0.94
N LEU A 157 10.43 1.32 -0.26
CA LEU A 157 9.12 1.92 -0.49
C LEU A 157 9.25 3.37 -0.95
N ILE A 158 8.50 3.75 -1.97
CA ILE A 158 8.37 5.13 -2.42
C ILE A 158 7.16 5.74 -1.73
N VAL A 159 7.42 6.68 -0.82
CA VAL A 159 6.42 7.44 -0.07
C VAL A 159 6.21 8.79 -0.73
N LEU A 160 4.97 9.14 -0.98
CA LEU A 160 4.58 10.33 -1.71
C LEU A 160 3.60 11.19 -0.90
N GLY A 161 3.80 12.49 -0.91
CA GLY A 161 2.79 13.51 -0.59
C GLY A 161 2.20 14.08 -1.87
N ILE A 162 0.87 14.11 -1.98
CA ILE A 162 0.20 14.63 -3.20
C ILE A 162 -0.11 16.13 -3.15
N ASP A 163 0.10 16.77 -2.00
CA ASP A 163 0.09 18.22 -1.89
C ASP A 163 1.50 18.77 -2.18
N PRO A 164 1.70 19.60 -3.21
CA PRO A 164 2.99 20.21 -3.51
C PRO A 164 3.58 21.05 -2.36
N ASN A 165 2.75 21.50 -1.44
CA ASN A 165 3.16 22.31 -0.28
C ASN A 165 3.44 21.46 0.97
N MET A 166 3.24 20.15 0.93
CA MET A 166 3.55 19.27 2.06
C MET A 166 5.05 19.35 2.38
N PRO A 167 5.45 19.58 3.63
CA PRO A 167 6.86 19.59 4.01
C PRO A 167 7.57 18.27 3.67
N GLN A 168 8.78 18.33 3.09
CA GLN A 168 9.56 17.15 2.75
C GLN A 168 9.80 16.24 3.97
N SER A 169 9.94 16.84 5.18
CA SER A 169 10.10 16.10 6.42
C SER A 169 8.94 15.12 6.71
N HIS A 170 7.72 15.41 6.26
CA HIS A 170 6.57 14.52 6.47
C HIS A 170 6.74 13.21 5.70
N VAL A 171 7.17 13.26 4.43
CA VAL A 171 7.44 12.03 3.65
C VAL A 171 8.71 11.32 4.13
N ASP A 172 9.72 12.07 4.59
CA ASP A 172 10.97 11.51 5.10
C ASP A 172 10.81 10.72 6.40
N THR A 173 9.81 11.04 7.20
CA THR A 173 9.53 10.42 8.50
C THR A 173 8.31 9.51 8.51
N ALA A 174 7.58 9.41 7.40
CA ALA A 174 6.33 8.64 7.33
C ALA A 174 6.45 7.16 7.74
N LEU A 175 7.62 6.54 7.54
CA LEU A 175 7.90 5.15 7.91
C LEU A 175 8.74 5.02 9.19
N ALA A 176 8.99 6.12 9.93
CA ALA A 176 9.92 6.11 11.07
C ALA A 176 9.50 5.13 12.17
N GLU A 177 8.21 5.01 12.44
CA GLU A 177 7.66 4.10 13.45
C GLU A 177 8.04 2.63 13.21
N LEU A 178 8.09 2.21 11.95
CA LEU A 178 8.42 0.85 11.52
C LEU A 178 9.78 0.74 10.83
N GLY A 179 10.57 1.82 10.81
CA GLY A 179 11.77 1.93 9.99
C GLY A 179 12.80 0.83 10.25
N GLU A 180 13.02 0.45 11.50
CA GLU A 180 13.94 -0.63 11.88
C GLU A 180 13.41 -1.99 11.41
N GLN A 181 12.13 -2.28 11.63
CA GLN A 181 11.50 -3.53 11.20
C GLN A 181 11.52 -3.66 9.67
N LEU A 182 11.08 -2.62 8.95
CA LEU A 182 11.02 -2.62 7.48
C LEU A 182 12.42 -2.71 6.85
N SER A 183 13.43 -2.07 7.44
CA SER A 183 14.80 -2.13 6.94
C SER A 183 15.38 -3.55 6.93
N GLY A 184 14.99 -4.40 7.88
CA GLY A 184 15.43 -5.79 7.98
C GLY A 184 14.96 -6.69 6.81
N PHE A 185 13.91 -6.29 6.10
CA PHE A 185 13.42 -7.04 4.93
C PHE A 185 14.24 -6.76 3.66
N HIS A 186 14.99 -5.65 3.59
CA HIS A 186 15.78 -5.26 2.41
C HIS A 186 14.98 -5.19 1.10
N LEU A 187 13.74 -4.67 1.16
CA LEU A 187 12.81 -4.65 0.02
C LEU A 187 13.38 -3.93 -1.23
N ALA A 188 14.34 -3.01 -1.05
CA ALA A 188 15.03 -2.35 -2.16
C ALA A 188 15.80 -3.30 -3.09
N ASN A 189 16.14 -4.51 -2.61
CA ASN A 189 16.85 -5.52 -3.39
C ASN A 189 15.91 -6.48 -4.15
N TYR A 190 14.59 -6.33 -3.98
CA TYR A 190 13.59 -7.18 -4.63
C TYR A 190 13.38 -6.77 -6.09
N GLN A 191 12.72 -7.63 -6.85
CA GLN A 191 12.44 -7.40 -8.27
C GLN A 191 10.94 -7.20 -8.49
N ALA A 192 10.56 -6.22 -9.30
CA ALA A 192 9.15 -5.99 -9.62
C ALA A 192 8.55 -7.17 -10.39
N ILE A 193 7.36 -7.61 -9.97
CA ILE A 193 6.57 -8.62 -10.67
C ILE A 193 5.54 -7.95 -11.56
N ALA A 194 4.54 -7.30 -10.96
CA ALA A 194 3.46 -6.62 -11.67
C ALA A 194 2.70 -5.64 -10.76
N ARG A 195 1.94 -4.76 -11.42
CA ARG A 195 0.97 -3.84 -10.82
C ARG A 195 -0.38 -4.06 -11.48
N LYS A 196 -1.44 -4.20 -10.67
CA LYS A 196 -2.84 -4.26 -11.12
C LYS A 196 -3.62 -3.14 -10.44
N ASN A 197 -4.64 -2.61 -11.12
CA ASN A 197 -5.58 -1.64 -10.54
C ASN A 197 -6.99 -2.16 -10.75
N PHE A 198 -7.83 -1.96 -9.74
CA PHE A 198 -9.24 -2.37 -9.74
C PHE A 198 -10.09 -1.17 -9.34
N GLU A 199 -11.22 -0.96 -10.03
CA GLU A 199 -12.31 -0.12 -9.57
C GLU A 199 -13.28 -1.04 -8.80
N VAL A 200 -13.68 -0.65 -7.60
CA VAL A 200 -14.47 -1.48 -6.67
C VAL A 200 -15.70 -0.70 -6.22
N GLU A 201 -16.87 -1.34 -6.27
CA GLU A 201 -18.16 -0.76 -5.86
C GLU A 201 -18.37 -0.84 -4.32
N ALA A 202 -17.34 -0.47 -3.58
CA ALA A 202 -17.36 -0.43 -2.12
C ALA A 202 -16.53 0.74 -1.57
N ASN A 203 -16.86 1.16 -0.35
CA ASN A 203 -16.06 2.11 0.41
C ASN A 203 -14.65 1.57 0.66
N TRP A 204 -13.64 2.42 0.53
CA TRP A 204 -12.24 2.07 0.73
C TRP A 204 -11.96 1.43 2.10
N LYS A 205 -12.73 1.77 3.14
CA LYS A 205 -12.61 1.16 4.48
C LYS A 205 -13.07 -0.30 4.46
N LEU A 206 -14.18 -0.61 3.77
CA LEU A 206 -14.64 -2.00 3.65
C LEU A 206 -13.61 -2.88 2.93
N VAL A 207 -12.90 -2.31 1.96
CA VAL A 207 -11.78 -3.02 1.30
C VAL A 207 -10.62 -3.26 2.27
N ASN A 208 -10.28 -2.26 3.09
CA ASN A 208 -9.24 -2.42 4.12
C ASN A 208 -9.65 -3.41 5.22
N ASP A 209 -10.91 -3.39 5.63
CA ASP A 209 -11.45 -4.24 6.69
C ASP A 209 -11.20 -5.73 6.42
N LEU A 210 -11.29 -6.16 5.17
CA LEU A 210 -11.02 -7.55 4.76
C LEU A 210 -9.59 -8.02 5.08
N SER A 211 -8.64 -7.10 5.22
CA SER A 211 -7.25 -7.42 5.53
C SER A 211 -6.83 -7.02 6.95
N LEU A 212 -7.80 -6.77 7.84
CA LEU A 212 -7.57 -6.38 9.24
C LEU A 212 -8.14 -7.39 10.23
N GLU A 213 -8.70 -8.51 9.74
CA GLU A 213 -9.20 -9.60 10.58
C GLU A 213 -9.07 -10.95 9.85
N SER A 214 -9.11 -12.05 10.57
CA SER A 214 -9.03 -13.41 10.04
C SER A 214 -10.27 -14.25 10.33
N TYR A 215 -11.31 -13.62 10.88
CA TYR A 215 -12.54 -14.31 11.25
C TYR A 215 -13.26 -14.92 10.04
N HIS A 216 -13.15 -14.27 8.87
CA HIS A 216 -13.71 -14.78 7.60
C HIS A 216 -12.92 -15.94 6.98
N PHE A 217 -11.67 -16.19 7.39
CA PHE A 217 -10.80 -17.19 6.74
C PHE A 217 -11.43 -18.57 6.67
N ALA A 218 -12.01 -19.05 7.78
CA ALA A 218 -12.59 -20.38 7.86
C ALA A 218 -13.82 -20.59 6.94
N VAL A 219 -14.45 -19.51 6.50
CA VAL A 219 -15.67 -19.55 5.68
C VAL A 219 -15.40 -19.09 4.27
N LEU A 220 -14.89 -17.87 4.09
CA LEU A 220 -14.65 -17.27 2.78
C LEU A 220 -13.45 -17.92 2.09
N HIS A 221 -12.34 -18.05 2.80
CA HIS A 221 -11.06 -18.56 2.29
C HIS A 221 -10.80 -20.04 2.60
N ARG A 222 -11.87 -20.80 2.91
CA ARG A 222 -11.74 -22.21 3.33
C ARG A 222 -10.98 -23.09 2.34
N ASP A 223 -11.10 -22.78 1.03
CA ASP A 223 -10.48 -23.55 -0.05
C ASP A 223 -9.21 -22.89 -0.60
N SER A 224 -8.79 -21.74 -0.04
CA SER A 224 -7.62 -20.96 -0.43
C SER A 224 -6.68 -20.72 0.76
N VAL A 225 -6.66 -19.51 1.33
CA VAL A 225 -5.71 -19.08 2.38
C VAL A 225 -5.80 -19.94 3.65
N ALA A 226 -7.01 -20.34 4.06
CA ALA A 226 -7.21 -21.16 5.25
C ALA A 226 -6.62 -22.58 5.12
N GLN A 227 -6.23 -23.03 3.93
CA GLN A 227 -5.49 -24.28 3.78
C GLN A 227 -4.02 -24.12 4.16
N LEU A 228 -3.47 -22.91 4.08
CA LEU A 228 -2.05 -22.60 4.25
C LEU A 228 -1.76 -22.01 5.63
N LEU A 229 -2.53 -21.01 6.04
CA LEU A 229 -2.31 -20.24 7.26
C LEU A 229 -3.20 -20.74 8.41
N THR A 230 -2.78 -20.44 9.62
CA THR A 230 -3.63 -20.57 10.81
C THR A 230 -4.51 -19.31 10.95
N ASP A 231 -5.53 -19.36 11.81
CA ASP A 231 -6.45 -18.25 12.10
C ASP A 231 -6.11 -17.52 13.42
N ASN A 232 -4.94 -17.77 14.00
CA ASN A 232 -4.48 -17.20 15.25
C ASN A 232 -3.23 -16.31 15.06
N PRO A 233 -3.34 -15.12 14.45
CA PRO A 233 -2.20 -14.25 14.19
C PRO A 233 -1.60 -13.67 15.46
N ILE A 234 -0.32 -13.30 15.39
CA ILE A 234 0.27 -12.29 16.26
C ILE A 234 -0.35 -10.96 15.86
N VAL A 235 -0.79 -10.14 16.82
CA VAL A 235 -1.38 -8.82 16.56
C VAL A 235 -0.64 -7.78 17.38
N GLU A 236 -0.16 -6.74 16.72
CA GLU A 236 0.52 -5.60 17.32
C GLU A 236 0.01 -4.30 16.72
N THR A 237 -0.20 -3.31 17.58
CA THR A 237 -0.60 -1.96 17.16
C THR A 237 0.45 -0.96 17.61
N TYR A 238 0.68 0.06 16.79
CA TYR A 238 1.59 1.17 17.02
C TYR A 238 0.80 2.48 17.00
N GLU A 239 1.46 3.62 16.96
CA GLU A 239 0.77 4.92 16.96
C GLU A 239 -0.11 5.10 15.70
N ARG A 240 0.44 4.80 14.51
CA ARG A 240 -0.23 4.97 13.20
C ARG A 240 -0.05 3.78 12.27
N SER A 241 0.24 2.62 12.81
CA SER A 241 0.43 1.40 12.04
C SER A 241 0.05 0.17 12.85
N SER A 242 -0.04 -0.95 12.19
CA SER A 242 -0.23 -2.25 12.85
C SER A 242 0.59 -3.33 12.14
N ARG A 243 0.87 -4.39 12.86
CA ARG A 243 1.44 -5.63 12.33
C ARG A 243 0.59 -6.81 12.78
N TRP A 244 0.28 -7.67 11.86
CA TRP A 244 -0.20 -9.01 12.18
C TRP A 244 0.62 -10.05 11.42
N ALA A 245 0.81 -11.22 12.02
CA ALA A 245 1.63 -12.26 11.42
C ALA A 245 1.00 -13.63 11.65
N PHE A 246 0.86 -14.39 10.57
CA PHE A 246 0.23 -15.69 10.55
C PHE A 246 1.27 -16.80 10.38
N PRO A 247 1.30 -17.80 11.29
CA PRO A 247 2.05 -19.01 11.04
C PRO A 247 1.50 -19.79 9.85
N LEU A 248 2.39 -20.36 9.04
CA LEU A 248 2.00 -21.48 8.17
C LEU A 248 1.60 -22.69 9.03
N LYS A 249 0.62 -23.47 8.59
CA LYS A 249 0.27 -24.74 9.26
C LYS A 249 1.42 -25.73 9.32
N SER A 250 2.36 -25.65 8.37
CA SER A 250 3.58 -26.46 8.34
C SER A 250 4.66 -26.05 9.34
N ILE A 251 4.49 -24.92 10.06
CA ILE A 251 5.53 -24.37 10.95
C ILE A 251 5.89 -25.31 12.11
N SER A 252 4.96 -26.20 12.50
CA SER A 252 5.20 -27.21 13.56
C SER A 252 6.45 -28.04 13.34
N ARG A 253 6.88 -28.23 12.09
CA ARG A 253 8.13 -28.94 11.76
C ARG A 253 9.38 -28.28 12.36
N LEU A 254 9.35 -26.97 12.58
CA LEU A 254 10.48 -26.24 13.16
C LEU A 254 10.73 -26.62 14.62
N ALA A 255 9.70 -27.06 15.36
CA ALA A 255 9.84 -27.49 16.74
C ALA A 255 10.73 -28.78 16.89
N GLU A 256 10.85 -29.56 15.82
CA GLU A 256 11.64 -30.77 15.78
C GLU A 256 13.12 -30.52 15.42
N LEU A 257 13.48 -29.29 15.03
CA LEU A 257 14.79 -28.90 14.55
C LEU A 257 15.47 -27.89 15.48
N PRO A 258 16.78 -27.97 15.69
CA PRO A 258 17.52 -26.88 16.31
C PRO A 258 17.41 -25.63 15.44
N SER A 259 17.35 -24.44 16.02
CA SER A 259 17.18 -23.20 15.30
C SER A 259 18.31 -22.89 14.30
N SER A 260 19.48 -23.50 14.45
CA SER A 260 20.58 -23.44 13.47
C SER A 260 20.22 -24.08 12.12
N ASP A 261 19.29 -25.05 12.14
CA ASP A 261 18.90 -25.86 10.98
C ASP A 261 17.58 -25.37 10.35
N TRP A 262 17.01 -24.28 10.89
CA TRP A 262 15.82 -23.66 10.33
C TRP A 262 16.09 -23.08 8.95
N PRO A 263 15.08 -23.05 8.06
CA PRO A 263 15.23 -22.48 6.72
C PRO A 263 15.53 -20.98 6.75
N ASP A 264 16.20 -20.50 5.71
CA ASP A 264 16.47 -19.08 5.47
C ASP A 264 15.26 -18.34 4.88
N GLN A 265 14.07 -18.63 5.38
CA GLN A 265 12.80 -18.04 4.94
C GLN A 265 11.80 -17.94 6.09
N ILE A 266 10.84 -17.03 5.97
CA ILE A 266 9.73 -16.90 6.93
C ILE A 266 8.77 -18.09 6.73
N GLU A 267 8.44 -18.80 7.80
CA GLU A 267 7.41 -19.85 7.82
C GLU A 267 6.04 -19.28 8.19
N GLY A 268 5.67 -18.22 7.48
CA GLY A 268 4.43 -17.48 7.69
C GLY A 268 4.25 -16.35 6.72
N SER A 269 3.24 -15.53 7.00
CA SER A 269 2.96 -14.26 6.34
C SER A 269 2.92 -13.14 7.37
N VAL A 270 3.63 -12.04 7.09
CA VAL A 270 3.66 -10.84 7.93
C VAL A 270 3.03 -9.70 7.17
N THR A 271 2.01 -9.08 7.75
CA THR A 271 1.32 -7.94 7.15
C THR A 271 1.49 -6.71 8.03
N TYR A 272 2.02 -5.66 7.46
CA TYR A 272 2.00 -4.32 8.05
C TYR A 272 0.87 -3.52 7.40
N THR A 273 0.10 -2.81 8.22
CA THR A 273 -0.83 -1.81 7.73
C THR A 273 -0.29 -0.44 8.12
N LEU A 274 -0.07 0.40 7.11
CA LEU A 274 0.52 1.74 7.20
C LEU A 274 -0.58 2.78 6.98
N PHE A 275 -0.60 3.83 7.81
CA PHE A 275 -1.65 4.86 7.69
C PHE A 275 -1.67 5.51 6.30
N PRO A 276 -2.85 5.73 5.70
CA PRO A 276 -4.19 5.55 6.25
C PRO A 276 -4.78 4.15 6.04
N GLY A 277 -4.11 3.20 5.40
CA GLY A 277 -4.61 1.86 5.15
C GLY A 277 -3.83 1.12 4.05
N VAL A 278 -2.55 1.48 3.83
CA VAL A 278 -1.70 0.75 2.88
C VAL A 278 -1.21 -0.54 3.53
N MET A 279 -1.56 -1.68 2.96
CA MET A 279 -1.14 -2.99 3.44
C MET A 279 0.12 -3.45 2.71
N LEU A 280 1.08 -3.95 3.47
CA LEU A 280 2.32 -4.53 3.00
C LEU A 280 2.41 -5.96 3.51
N ILE A 281 2.18 -6.94 2.64
CA ILE A 281 2.20 -8.38 2.95
C ILE A 281 3.57 -8.92 2.55
N ILE A 282 4.27 -9.56 3.47
CA ILE A 282 5.62 -10.11 3.26
C ILE A 282 5.62 -11.59 3.61
N ASN A 283 6.16 -12.42 2.72
CA ASN A 283 6.32 -13.86 2.89
C ASN A 283 7.63 -14.34 2.25
N ALA A 284 7.84 -15.65 2.24
CA ALA A 284 9.06 -16.25 1.70
C ALA A 284 9.32 -15.95 0.21
N GLN A 285 8.27 -15.74 -0.58
CA GLN A 285 8.38 -15.54 -2.04
C GLN A 285 8.59 -14.07 -2.42
N GLY A 286 8.17 -13.14 -1.58
CA GLY A 286 8.28 -11.73 -1.89
C GLY A 286 7.44 -10.82 -1.00
N ALA A 287 7.05 -9.68 -1.54
CA ALA A 287 6.14 -8.76 -0.88
C ALA A 287 5.06 -8.26 -1.84
N GLN A 288 3.91 -7.94 -1.27
CA GLN A 288 2.76 -7.37 -1.98
C GLN A 288 2.29 -6.12 -1.25
N MET A 289 1.89 -5.12 -2.02
CA MET A 289 1.27 -3.90 -1.50
C MET A 289 -0.17 -3.84 -2.01
N ILE A 290 -1.12 -3.68 -1.10
CA ILE A 290 -2.51 -3.37 -1.40
C ILE A 290 -2.79 -1.96 -0.90
N ARG A 291 -3.32 -1.12 -1.77
CA ARG A 291 -3.64 0.26 -1.46
C ARG A 291 -5.04 0.56 -1.96
N ALA A 292 -5.97 0.75 -1.03
CA ALA A 292 -7.32 1.19 -1.32
C ALA A 292 -7.44 2.69 -1.08
N GLU A 293 -7.97 3.42 -2.04
CA GLU A 293 -8.26 4.85 -1.93
C GLU A 293 -9.70 5.16 -2.32
N PRO A 294 -10.30 6.20 -1.72
CA PRO A 294 -11.68 6.56 -2.02
C PRO A 294 -11.86 6.99 -3.48
N GLY A 295 -12.93 6.50 -4.10
CA GLY A 295 -13.40 6.90 -5.42
C GLY A 295 -14.11 8.25 -5.43
N GLY A 296 -14.99 8.42 -6.42
CA GLY A 296 -15.80 9.64 -6.61
C GLY A 296 -17.02 9.72 -5.69
N SER A 297 -17.49 8.57 -5.19
CA SER A 297 -18.63 8.46 -4.27
C SER A 297 -18.28 7.58 -3.06
N PRO A 298 -19.09 7.63 -1.97
CA PRO A 298 -18.84 6.82 -0.77
C PRO A 298 -18.80 5.30 -1.04
N GLY A 299 -19.54 4.83 -2.03
CA GLY A 299 -19.59 3.42 -2.44
C GLY A 299 -18.62 3.05 -3.54
N GLU A 300 -17.58 3.84 -3.77
CA GLU A 300 -16.57 3.57 -4.79
C GLU A 300 -15.16 3.68 -4.21
N SER A 301 -14.28 2.80 -4.65
CA SER A 301 -12.85 2.88 -4.33
C SER A 301 -12.00 2.42 -5.51
N ARG A 302 -10.76 2.89 -5.53
CA ARG A 302 -9.72 2.38 -6.41
C ARG A 302 -8.73 1.58 -5.60
N VAL A 303 -8.42 0.39 -6.06
CA VAL A 303 -7.46 -0.50 -5.40
C VAL A 303 -6.27 -0.72 -6.31
N THR A 304 -5.08 -0.54 -5.77
CA THR A 304 -3.83 -0.91 -6.41
C THR A 304 -3.23 -2.13 -5.71
N TYR A 305 -2.90 -3.17 -6.49
CA TYR A 305 -2.22 -4.39 -6.04
C TYR A 305 -0.88 -4.51 -6.76
N VAL A 306 0.21 -4.51 -6.00
CA VAL A 306 1.59 -4.54 -6.53
C VAL A 306 2.36 -5.69 -5.91
N GLY A 307 3.17 -6.40 -6.70
CA GLY A 307 4.03 -7.48 -6.21
C GLY A 307 5.49 -7.29 -6.57
N ILE A 308 6.36 -7.69 -5.64
CA ILE A 308 7.80 -7.80 -5.83
C ILE A 308 8.29 -9.17 -5.36
N ALA A 309 9.26 -9.75 -6.07
CA ALA A 309 9.88 -11.04 -5.77
C ALA A 309 11.09 -10.88 -4.86
N HIS A 310 11.25 -11.79 -3.88
CA HIS A 310 12.48 -11.90 -3.12
C HIS A 310 13.64 -12.27 -4.06
N PRO A 311 14.85 -11.68 -3.91
CA PRO A 311 15.96 -11.91 -4.84
C PRO A 311 16.40 -13.39 -4.94
N ASP A 312 16.23 -14.15 -3.86
CA ASP A 312 16.61 -15.58 -3.81
C ASP A 312 15.42 -16.53 -4.10
N ALA A 313 14.20 -15.99 -4.34
CA ALA A 313 13.05 -16.82 -4.69
C ALA A 313 13.13 -17.27 -6.15
N ASP A 314 12.59 -18.45 -6.43
CA ASP A 314 12.33 -18.86 -7.80
C ASP A 314 11.30 -17.89 -8.44
N ALA A 315 11.65 -17.31 -9.58
CA ALA A 315 10.85 -16.27 -10.22
C ALA A 315 9.43 -16.74 -10.59
N GLU A 316 9.28 -18.01 -10.98
CA GLU A 316 7.97 -18.57 -11.32
C GLU A 316 7.15 -18.82 -10.07
N LEU A 317 7.73 -19.32 -8.98
CA LEU A 317 7.05 -19.48 -7.70
C LEU A 317 6.64 -18.12 -7.10
N ALA A 318 7.48 -17.10 -7.20
CA ALA A 318 7.15 -15.74 -6.76
C ALA A 318 5.99 -15.16 -7.56
N ARG A 319 5.97 -15.37 -8.89
CA ARG A 319 4.87 -14.95 -9.76
C ARG A 319 3.58 -15.70 -9.41
N GLN A 320 3.65 -17.01 -9.20
CA GLN A 320 2.49 -17.82 -8.79
C GLN A 320 1.94 -17.38 -7.42
N ALA A 321 2.79 -17.07 -6.46
CA ALA A 321 2.36 -16.54 -5.17
C ALA A 321 1.68 -15.16 -5.30
N TYR A 322 2.19 -14.28 -6.16
CA TYR A 322 1.57 -13.01 -6.50
C TYR A 322 0.18 -13.19 -7.16
N GLU A 323 0.08 -14.06 -8.15
CA GLU A 323 -1.19 -14.34 -8.85
C GLU A 323 -2.21 -15.01 -7.92
N PHE A 324 -1.77 -15.94 -7.07
CA PHE A 324 -2.64 -16.58 -6.07
C PHE A 324 -3.20 -15.54 -5.08
N GLY A 325 -2.34 -14.74 -4.45
CA GLY A 325 -2.80 -13.70 -3.51
C GLY A 325 -3.70 -12.67 -4.16
N GLY A 326 -3.35 -12.24 -5.39
CA GLY A 326 -4.18 -11.33 -6.17
C GLY A 326 -5.52 -11.92 -6.59
N GLY A 327 -5.56 -13.22 -6.91
CA GLY A 327 -6.78 -13.95 -7.22
C GLY A 327 -7.70 -14.08 -6.02
N VAL A 328 -7.19 -14.48 -4.86
CA VAL A 328 -7.96 -14.54 -3.60
C VAL A 328 -8.56 -13.17 -3.29
N PHE A 329 -7.75 -12.11 -3.32
CA PHE A 329 -8.21 -10.76 -3.04
C PHE A 329 -9.29 -10.30 -4.02
N HIS A 330 -9.08 -10.50 -5.33
CA HIS A 330 -10.02 -10.06 -6.38
C HIS A 330 -11.30 -10.89 -6.43
N ASP A 331 -11.19 -12.22 -6.35
CA ASP A 331 -12.31 -13.13 -6.65
C ASP A 331 -13.10 -13.54 -5.39
N GLU A 332 -12.47 -13.46 -4.19
CA GLU A 332 -13.11 -13.83 -2.93
C GLU A 332 -13.44 -12.58 -2.09
N ASP A 333 -12.45 -11.68 -1.85
CA ASP A 333 -12.59 -10.54 -0.94
C ASP A 333 -13.41 -9.39 -1.52
N LEU A 334 -13.05 -8.88 -2.71
CA LEU A 334 -13.71 -7.69 -3.26
C LEU A 334 -15.23 -7.87 -3.45
N PRO A 335 -15.76 -9.02 -3.92
CA PRO A 335 -17.21 -9.23 -4.02
C PRO A 335 -17.94 -9.13 -2.66
N ILE A 336 -17.27 -9.52 -1.56
CA ILE A 336 -17.82 -9.38 -0.20
C ILE A 336 -17.84 -7.91 0.24
N ALA A 337 -16.79 -7.13 -0.04
CA ALA A 337 -16.80 -5.70 0.24
C ALA A 337 -17.96 -4.99 -0.48
N GLU A 338 -18.18 -5.29 -1.76
CA GLU A 338 -19.29 -4.75 -2.55
C GLU A 338 -20.66 -5.14 -2.00
N SER A 339 -20.81 -6.41 -1.59
CA SER A 339 -22.03 -6.90 -0.94
C SER A 339 -22.28 -6.19 0.41
N CYS A 340 -21.25 -5.98 1.22
CA CYS A 340 -21.34 -5.24 2.47
C CYS A 340 -21.75 -3.78 2.23
N GLN A 341 -21.19 -3.11 1.22
CA GLN A 341 -21.56 -1.75 0.85
C GLN A 341 -23.05 -1.62 0.52
N GLN A 342 -23.58 -2.55 -0.28
CA GLN A 342 -25.00 -2.58 -0.62
C GLN A 342 -25.88 -2.80 0.62
N GLY A 343 -25.49 -3.73 1.48
CA GLY A 343 -26.20 -4.04 2.72
C GLY A 343 -26.23 -2.85 3.70
N LEU A 344 -25.11 -2.15 3.89
CA LEU A 344 -25.01 -0.97 4.73
C LEU A 344 -25.85 0.19 4.20
N ALA A 345 -25.79 0.46 2.90
CA ALA A 345 -26.58 1.51 2.26
C ALA A 345 -28.09 1.26 2.39
N ALA A 346 -28.52 0.00 2.29
CA ALA A 346 -29.93 -0.37 2.40
C ALA A 346 -30.45 -0.40 3.83
N SER A 347 -29.64 -0.90 4.78
CA SER A 347 -30.08 -1.09 6.17
C SER A 347 -29.92 0.14 7.04
N GLY A 348 -28.90 0.96 6.78
CA GLY A 348 -28.50 2.09 7.62
C GLY A 348 -28.07 1.71 9.04
N LYS A 349 -27.91 0.39 9.34
CA LYS A 349 -27.50 -0.09 10.66
C LYS A 349 -25.99 -0.04 10.81
N PRO A 350 -25.47 0.20 12.03
CA PRO A 350 -24.02 0.16 12.28
C PRO A 350 -23.46 -1.24 12.06
N LEU A 351 -22.18 -1.32 11.69
CA LEU A 351 -21.38 -2.53 11.77
C LEU A 351 -21.19 -2.92 13.25
N LEU A 352 -21.17 -4.22 13.51
CA LEU A 352 -20.84 -4.79 14.81
C LEU A 352 -19.46 -5.45 14.71
N LEU A 353 -18.46 -4.88 15.40
CA LEU A 353 -17.12 -5.42 15.46
C LEU A 353 -16.96 -6.26 16.73
N GLY A 354 -16.69 -7.55 16.54
CA GLY A 354 -16.49 -8.49 17.65
C GLY A 354 -15.19 -8.21 18.41
N ARG A 355 -15.06 -8.83 19.59
CA ARG A 355 -13.82 -8.78 20.36
C ARG A 355 -12.65 -9.49 19.66
N ASN A 356 -12.94 -10.43 18.78
CA ASN A 356 -11.98 -11.15 17.94
C ASN A 356 -11.48 -10.33 16.72
N GLU A 357 -11.91 -9.07 16.60
CA GLU A 357 -11.55 -8.15 15.51
C GLU A 357 -10.82 -6.90 16.03
N PRO A 358 -9.75 -7.05 16.84
CA PRO A 358 -9.11 -5.92 17.54
C PRO A 358 -8.48 -4.91 16.57
N LEU A 359 -7.99 -5.34 15.41
CA LEU A 359 -7.40 -4.42 14.42
C LEU A 359 -8.46 -3.58 13.71
N LEU A 360 -9.65 -4.14 13.43
CA LEU A 360 -10.76 -3.34 12.90
C LEU A 360 -11.13 -2.21 13.88
N GLN A 361 -11.29 -2.54 15.16
CA GLN A 361 -11.58 -1.54 16.19
C GLN A 361 -10.50 -0.47 16.30
N PHE A 362 -9.22 -0.88 16.24
CA PHE A 362 -8.08 0.04 16.27
C PHE A 362 -8.09 0.99 15.07
N TRP A 363 -8.24 0.46 13.84
CA TRP A 363 -8.15 1.25 12.62
C TRP A 363 -9.32 2.21 12.45
N HIS A 364 -10.57 1.77 12.72
CA HIS A 364 -11.73 2.67 12.70
C HIS A 364 -11.59 3.79 13.72
N GLY A 365 -11.12 3.48 14.94
CA GLY A 365 -10.81 4.49 15.95
C GLY A 365 -9.73 5.47 15.53
N LEU A 366 -8.69 5.01 14.83
CA LEU A 366 -7.59 5.84 14.36
C LEU A 366 -8.03 6.79 13.24
N TRP A 367 -8.83 6.30 12.28
CA TRP A 367 -9.40 7.15 11.21
C TRP A 367 -10.31 8.24 11.76
N ASP A 368 -11.20 7.90 12.71
CA ASP A 368 -12.08 8.87 13.36
C ASP A 368 -11.30 9.94 14.13
N GLN A 369 -10.30 9.55 14.90
CA GLN A 369 -9.45 10.49 15.63
C GLN A 369 -8.70 11.43 14.69
N ALA A 370 -8.19 10.94 13.55
CA ALA A 370 -7.45 11.75 12.60
C ALA A 370 -8.35 12.81 11.95
N ILE A 371 -9.61 12.49 11.66
CA ILE A 371 -10.58 13.43 11.09
C ILE A 371 -11.02 14.46 12.13
N THR A 372 -11.34 14.03 13.36
CA THR A 372 -11.78 14.94 14.44
C THR A 372 -10.69 15.96 14.79
N ARG A 373 -9.41 15.54 14.85
CA ARG A 373 -8.28 16.47 15.13
C ARG A 373 -8.05 17.51 14.05
N ALA A 374 -8.51 17.27 12.83
CA ALA A 374 -8.38 18.24 11.74
C ALA A 374 -9.51 19.29 11.74
N GLU A 375 -10.57 19.05 12.51
CA GLU A 375 -11.70 19.99 12.69
C GLU A 375 -11.44 20.98 13.85
N ASP A 376 -10.55 20.64 14.80
CA ASP A 376 -10.11 21.49 15.90
C ASP A 376 -8.92 22.42 15.51
#